data_f620ea992750b733f8fbf4768a9e93ac
#
_entry.id   f620ea992750b733f8fbf4768a9e93ac
#
_cell.length_a   1.000
_cell.length_b   1.000
_cell.length_c   1.000
_cell.angle_alpha   90.00
_cell.angle_beta   90.00
_cell.angle_gamma   90.00
#
_symmetry.space_group_name_H-M   'P 1'
#
loop_
_entity.id
_entity.type
_entity.pdbx_description
1 polymer ?
#
loop_
_entity_poly.entity_id
_entity_poly.type
_entity_poly.pdbx_seq_one_letter_code
_entity_poly.pdbx_strand_id
1 'polypeptide(L)'
;MIQIDIYPNTLHFKQPAGTSRGIYTTRKVWYILLTDSDNPQHIGVGECAPLPALSCDDVPEYEDVLQETCRRLEENAKEFLENPMTFLEGLEAYPSIRFGVETALAHYQARSLQFWHTPFSKGKEGIPINGLIWMGNFDEMYHRIEEKMKAGFRCIKLKIGAIDFEKELELLAHIRQHFSPEQIELRVDANGAFSPTDALEKLKRLSEYQLHSIEQPIRAGQWEEMAKLCEQTPFPIALDEELIGVNDRPTKEALLDTIRPKYIILKPSLHGGIGGSEEWIELAAERGIGFWVTSALESNIGLNAIAQWTATLMPTLPQGLGTGMLFTDNIDYPLHIEGDCLWYDPNVQEPDILKWLKI
;
A
#
# COMPACT_ATOMS: atom_id res chain seq x y z
N MET A 1 -22.55 -19.91 -15.31
CA MET A 1 -21.93 -20.55 -14.09
C MET A 1 -20.58 -19.88 -13.88
N ILE A 2 -20.24 -19.48 -12.64
CA ILE A 2 -18.95 -18.85 -12.36
C ILE A 2 -17.84 -19.90 -12.36
N GLN A 3 -16.74 -19.58 -13.01
CA GLN A 3 -15.47 -20.31 -12.98
C GLN A 3 -14.40 -19.41 -12.40
N ILE A 4 -13.48 -19.95 -11.61
CA ILE A 4 -12.41 -19.19 -10.96
C ILE A 4 -11.05 -19.84 -11.26
N ASP A 5 -10.25 -19.17 -12.06
CA ASP A 5 -8.94 -19.61 -12.47
C ASP A 5 -7.83 -18.80 -11.80
N ILE A 6 -6.67 -19.43 -11.58
CA ILE A 6 -5.49 -18.80 -10.95
C ILE A 6 -4.36 -18.71 -11.98
N TYR A 7 -3.81 -17.51 -12.15
CA TYR A 7 -2.72 -17.23 -13.08
C TYR A 7 -1.49 -16.68 -12.33
N PRO A 8 -0.49 -17.51 -12.05
CA PRO A 8 0.78 -17.04 -11.49
C PRO A 8 1.54 -16.20 -12.50
N ASN A 9 2.13 -15.10 -12.05
CA ASN A 9 2.95 -14.23 -12.87
C ASN A 9 4.16 -13.71 -12.08
N THR A 10 5.19 -13.27 -12.79
CA THR A 10 6.36 -12.64 -12.18
C THR A 10 6.62 -11.32 -12.90
N LEU A 11 6.47 -10.22 -12.19
CA LEU A 11 6.78 -8.89 -12.67
C LEU A 11 8.26 -8.55 -12.43
N HIS A 12 8.86 -7.74 -13.31
CA HIS A 12 10.25 -7.35 -13.26
C HIS A 12 10.39 -5.86 -12.99
N PHE A 13 11.11 -5.49 -11.94
CA PHE A 13 11.36 -4.09 -11.63
C PHE A 13 12.24 -3.43 -12.69
N LYS A 14 11.93 -2.20 -13.09
CA LYS A 14 12.77 -1.37 -13.99
C LYS A 14 14.13 -1.06 -13.36
N GLN A 15 14.15 -0.89 -12.04
CA GLN A 15 15.35 -0.70 -11.22
C GLN A 15 15.17 -1.53 -9.94
N PRO A 16 16.26 -2.09 -9.38
CA PRO A 16 16.17 -2.81 -8.13
C PRO A 16 15.51 -1.97 -7.03
N ALA A 17 14.46 -2.50 -6.41
CA ALA A 17 13.73 -1.84 -5.33
C ALA A 17 14.41 -2.15 -3.99
N GLY A 18 15.14 -1.19 -3.43
CA GLY A 18 15.78 -1.29 -2.12
C GLY A 18 14.75 -1.10 -1.00
N THR A 19 14.53 -2.14 -0.21
CA THR A 19 13.63 -2.11 0.96
C THR A 19 14.39 -2.51 2.22
N SER A 20 13.76 -2.37 3.39
CA SER A 20 14.31 -2.86 4.66
C SER A 20 14.50 -4.38 4.71
N ARG A 21 13.88 -5.13 3.80
CA ARG A 21 13.93 -6.59 3.72
C ARG A 21 14.93 -7.09 2.68
N GLY A 22 15.51 -6.19 1.90
CA GLY A 22 16.46 -6.52 0.85
C GLY A 22 16.15 -5.81 -0.46
N ILE A 23 16.79 -6.28 -1.51
CA ILE A 23 16.64 -5.71 -2.86
C ILE A 23 15.75 -6.63 -3.68
N TYR A 24 14.60 -6.14 -4.12
CA TYR A 24 13.72 -6.86 -5.03
C TYR A 24 14.04 -6.49 -6.48
N THR A 25 14.22 -7.51 -7.33
CA THR A 25 14.35 -7.37 -8.78
C THR A 25 13.13 -7.91 -9.51
N THR A 26 12.36 -8.75 -8.84
CA THR A 26 11.13 -9.37 -9.34
C THR A 26 10.05 -9.35 -8.27
N ARG A 27 8.79 -9.49 -8.70
CA ARG A 27 7.61 -9.57 -7.85
C ARG A 27 6.74 -10.73 -8.33
N LYS A 28 6.64 -11.81 -7.54
CA LYS A 28 5.70 -12.91 -7.81
C LYS A 28 4.31 -12.48 -7.37
N VAL A 29 3.32 -12.75 -8.21
CA VAL A 29 1.91 -12.45 -7.98
C VAL A 29 1.06 -13.58 -8.53
N TRP A 30 -0.18 -13.72 -8.03
CA TRP A 30 -1.19 -14.59 -8.57
C TRP A 30 -2.42 -13.77 -8.89
N TYR A 31 -2.88 -13.87 -10.14
CA TYR A 31 -4.17 -13.27 -10.50
C TYR A 31 -5.26 -14.32 -10.37
N ILE A 32 -6.34 -13.98 -9.69
CA ILE A 32 -7.56 -14.76 -9.72
C ILE A 32 -8.50 -14.13 -10.75
N LEU A 33 -9.06 -14.97 -11.62
CA LEU A 33 -9.95 -14.56 -12.69
C LEU A 33 -11.31 -15.24 -12.49
N LEU A 34 -12.32 -14.44 -12.21
CA LEU A 34 -13.72 -14.85 -12.20
C LEU A 34 -14.27 -14.69 -13.62
N THR A 35 -14.85 -15.75 -14.17
CA THR A 35 -15.52 -15.71 -15.47
C THR A 35 -16.92 -16.28 -15.38
N ASP A 36 -17.86 -15.74 -16.16
CA ASP A 36 -19.18 -16.32 -16.32
C ASP A 36 -19.22 -17.21 -17.56
N SER A 37 -19.44 -18.53 -17.40
CA SER A 37 -19.49 -19.47 -18.52
C SER A 37 -20.58 -19.11 -19.56
N ASP A 38 -21.63 -18.41 -19.15
CA ASP A 38 -22.72 -17.98 -20.01
C ASP A 38 -22.40 -16.64 -20.72
N ASN A 39 -21.41 -15.89 -20.21
CA ASN A 39 -20.90 -14.65 -20.77
C ASN A 39 -19.39 -14.51 -20.51
N PRO A 40 -18.52 -15.15 -21.31
CA PRO A 40 -17.07 -15.17 -21.07
C PRO A 40 -16.38 -13.78 -21.11
N GLN A 41 -17.04 -12.77 -21.62
CA GLN A 41 -16.56 -11.38 -21.58
C GLN A 41 -16.85 -10.70 -20.22
N HIS A 42 -17.71 -11.30 -19.41
CA HIS A 42 -17.99 -10.81 -18.05
C HIS A 42 -16.98 -11.42 -17.09
N ILE A 43 -15.96 -10.65 -16.78
CA ILE A 43 -14.84 -11.08 -15.96
C ILE A 43 -14.69 -10.21 -14.70
N GLY A 44 -14.02 -10.79 -13.71
CA GLY A 44 -13.49 -10.06 -12.56
C GLY A 44 -12.07 -10.53 -12.30
N VAL A 45 -11.11 -9.62 -12.20
CA VAL A 45 -9.73 -9.96 -11.88
C VAL A 45 -9.30 -9.33 -10.57
N GLY A 46 -8.61 -10.11 -9.74
CA GLY A 46 -7.99 -9.65 -8.51
C GLY A 46 -6.55 -10.10 -8.42
N GLU A 47 -5.76 -9.42 -7.63
CA GLU A 47 -4.34 -9.69 -7.44
C GLU A 47 -4.06 -10.17 -6.02
N CYS A 48 -3.51 -11.37 -5.91
CA CYS A 48 -3.00 -11.95 -4.67
C CYS A 48 -1.47 -11.85 -4.68
N ALA A 49 -0.92 -10.99 -3.84
CA ALA A 49 0.49 -10.64 -3.93
C ALA A 49 1.13 -10.49 -2.54
N PRO A 50 1.39 -11.59 -1.81
CA PRO A 50 2.15 -11.51 -0.57
C PRO A 50 3.55 -10.96 -0.84
N LEU A 51 4.02 -10.01 -0.04
CA LEU A 51 5.34 -9.42 -0.20
C LEU A 51 6.38 -10.29 0.52
N PRO A 52 7.38 -10.83 -0.20
CA PRO A 52 8.35 -11.75 0.39
C PRO A 52 9.04 -11.19 1.62
N ALA A 53 9.19 -12.01 2.66
CA ALA A 53 9.79 -11.69 3.95
C ALA A 53 9.12 -10.54 4.73
N LEU A 54 7.93 -10.10 4.31
CA LEU A 54 7.18 -9.04 5.00
C LEU A 54 5.73 -9.43 5.29
N SER A 55 4.99 -9.95 4.30
CA SER A 55 3.59 -10.35 4.50
C SER A 55 3.48 -11.50 5.49
N CYS A 56 2.48 -11.48 6.36
CA CYS A 56 2.21 -12.58 7.28
C CYS A 56 1.78 -13.87 6.56
N ASP A 57 1.27 -13.73 5.34
CA ASP A 57 0.87 -14.82 4.44
C ASP A 57 1.94 -15.21 3.40
N ASP A 58 3.19 -14.73 3.54
CA ASP A 58 4.33 -15.24 2.77
C ASP A 58 4.81 -16.59 3.38
N VAL A 59 4.02 -17.61 3.17
CA VAL A 59 4.19 -18.96 3.76
C VAL A 59 4.23 -20.04 2.68
N PRO A 60 4.89 -21.20 2.95
CA PRO A 60 5.04 -22.26 1.94
C PRO A 60 3.72 -22.82 1.40
N GLU A 61 2.67 -22.85 2.22
CA GLU A 61 1.33 -23.36 1.87
C GLU A 61 0.44 -22.37 1.13
N TYR A 62 0.94 -21.16 0.82
CA TYR A 62 0.16 -20.08 0.24
C TYR A 62 -0.62 -20.48 -1.03
N GLU A 63 0.04 -21.18 -1.97
CA GLU A 63 -0.60 -21.60 -3.22
C GLU A 63 -1.70 -22.63 -2.98
N ASP A 64 -1.51 -23.56 -2.04
CA ASP A 64 -2.51 -24.57 -1.69
C ASP A 64 -3.75 -23.91 -1.07
N VAL A 65 -3.55 -22.92 -0.18
CA VAL A 65 -4.66 -22.15 0.42
C VAL A 65 -5.39 -21.32 -0.63
N LEU A 66 -4.67 -20.69 -1.56
CA LEU A 66 -5.26 -19.95 -2.65
C LEU A 66 -6.12 -20.85 -3.56
N GLN A 67 -5.61 -22.03 -3.93
CA GLN A 67 -6.33 -23.01 -4.75
C GLN A 67 -7.60 -23.50 -4.03
N GLU A 68 -7.49 -23.86 -2.76
CA GLU A 68 -8.64 -24.32 -1.96
C GLU A 68 -9.67 -23.20 -1.78
N THR A 69 -9.24 -21.96 -1.59
CA THR A 69 -10.13 -20.81 -1.53
C THR A 69 -10.90 -20.65 -2.83
N CYS A 70 -10.23 -20.62 -3.98
CA CYS A 70 -10.87 -20.50 -5.29
C CYS A 70 -11.86 -21.63 -5.57
N ARG A 71 -11.48 -22.89 -5.25
CA ARG A 71 -12.37 -24.07 -5.37
C ARG A 71 -13.64 -23.91 -4.54
N ARG A 72 -13.51 -23.48 -3.27
CA ARG A 72 -14.65 -23.27 -2.37
C ARG A 72 -15.59 -22.17 -2.88
N LEU A 73 -15.03 -21.09 -3.42
CA LEU A 73 -15.81 -19.99 -4.01
C LEU A 73 -16.55 -20.45 -5.27
N GLU A 74 -15.91 -21.22 -6.14
CA GLU A 74 -16.51 -21.75 -7.37
C GLU A 74 -17.64 -22.73 -7.08
N GLU A 75 -17.43 -23.67 -6.16
CA GLU A 75 -18.47 -24.65 -5.75
C GLU A 75 -19.70 -23.97 -5.13
N ASN A 76 -19.55 -22.79 -4.54
CA ASN A 76 -20.62 -22.03 -3.89
C ASN A 76 -20.87 -20.67 -4.57
N ALA A 77 -20.61 -20.57 -5.86
CA ALA A 77 -20.53 -19.30 -6.59
C ALA A 77 -21.77 -18.41 -6.42
N LYS A 78 -22.98 -19.00 -6.39
CA LYS A 78 -24.21 -18.22 -6.19
C LYS A 78 -24.23 -17.56 -4.81
N GLU A 79 -23.96 -18.31 -3.76
CA GLU A 79 -23.94 -17.79 -2.38
C GLU A 79 -22.80 -16.79 -2.20
N PHE A 80 -21.64 -17.05 -2.79
CA PHE A 80 -20.50 -16.12 -2.78
C PHE A 80 -20.87 -14.76 -3.39
N LEU A 81 -21.56 -14.73 -4.54
CA LEU A 81 -21.99 -13.48 -5.16
C LEU A 81 -23.07 -12.74 -4.36
N GLU A 82 -23.93 -13.45 -3.63
CA GLU A 82 -25.01 -12.88 -2.81
C GLU A 82 -24.52 -12.44 -1.41
N ASN A 83 -23.60 -13.20 -0.80
CA ASN A 83 -23.11 -13.02 0.58
C ASN A 83 -21.60 -13.23 0.67
N PRO A 84 -20.75 -12.39 0.05
CA PRO A 84 -19.32 -12.62 -0.04
C PRO A 84 -18.62 -12.66 1.32
N MET A 85 -19.11 -11.92 2.31
CA MET A 85 -18.49 -11.83 3.63
C MET A 85 -18.34 -13.19 4.31
N THR A 86 -19.31 -14.08 4.17
CA THR A 86 -19.27 -15.45 4.73
C THR A 86 -18.07 -16.25 4.20
N PHE A 87 -17.62 -15.95 2.99
CA PHE A 87 -16.47 -16.62 2.36
C PHE A 87 -15.12 -15.95 2.67
N LEU A 88 -15.16 -14.68 3.07
CA LEU A 88 -13.97 -13.91 3.47
C LEU A 88 -13.62 -14.13 4.94
N GLU A 89 -14.58 -14.58 5.76
CA GLU A 89 -14.32 -15.10 7.10
C GLU A 89 -13.42 -16.33 7.01
N GLY A 90 -12.37 -16.39 7.87
CA GLY A 90 -11.37 -17.44 7.84
C GLY A 90 -10.16 -17.16 6.93
N LEU A 91 -10.16 -16.01 6.22
CA LEU A 91 -8.99 -15.54 5.46
C LEU A 91 -8.19 -14.45 6.18
N GLU A 92 -8.40 -14.27 7.48
CA GLU A 92 -7.71 -13.25 8.27
C GLU A 92 -6.18 -13.46 8.26
N ALA A 93 -5.71 -14.71 8.25
CA ALA A 93 -4.29 -15.05 8.14
C ALA A 93 -3.70 -14.87 6.74
N TYR A 94 -4.55 -14.65 5.72
CA TYR A 94 -4.17 -14.54 4.31
C TYR A 94 -4.69 -13.23 3.69
N PRO A 95 -4.19 -12.07 4.16
CA PRO A 95 -4.68 -10.77 3.74
C PRO A 95 -4.58 -10.52 2.24
N SER A 96 -3.55 -11.03 1.57
CA SER A 96 -3.40 -10.84 0.13
C SER A 96 -4.39 -11.70 -0.68
N ILE A 97 -4.75 -12.89 -0.20
CA ILE A 97 -5.82 -13.72 -0.82
C ILE A 97 -7.16 -13.01 -0.64
N ARG A 98 -7.45 -12.54 0.57
CA ARG A 98 -8.67 -11.78 0.84
C ARG A 98 -8.79 -10.56 -0.05
N PHE A 99 -7.72 -9.76 -0.17
CA PHE A 99 -7.66 -8.61 -1.07
C PHE A 99 -7.93 -9.00 -2.53
N GLY A 100 -7.30 -10.08 -3.02
CA GLY A 100 -7.53 -10.58 -4.37
C GLY A 100 -8.96 -10.99 -4.63
N VAL A 101 -9.62 -11.69 -3.70
CA VAL A 101 -11.03 -12.10 -3.79
C VAL A 101 -11.95 -10.89 -3.78
N GLU A 102 -11.78 -9.96 -2.84
CA GLU A 102 -12.58 -8.73 -2.73
C GLU A 102 -12.50 -7.89 -4.01
N THR A 103 -11.31 -7.74 -4.58
CA THR A 103 -11.09 -6.90 -5.76
C THR A 103 -11.55 -7.57 -7.04
N ALA A 104 -11.40 -8.91 -7.17
CA ALA A 104 -11.98 -9.66 -8.27
C ALA A 104 -13.51 -9.56 -8.29
N LEU A 105 -14.14 -9.68 -7.13
CA LEU A 105 -15.59 -9.53 -7.00
C LEU A 105 -16.04 -8.10 -7.34
N ALA A 106 -15.33 -7.08 -6.85
CA ALA A 106 -15.64 -5.68 -7.16
C ALA A 106 -15.56 -5.41 -8.67
N HIS A 107 -14.52 -5.91 -9.34
CA HIS A 107 -14.40 -5.81 -10.79
C HIS A 107 -15.53 -6.56 -11.51
N TYR A 108 -15.82 -7.80 -11.10
CA TYR A 108 -16.91 -8.60 -11.68
C TYR A 108 -18.27 -7.88 -11.57
N GLN A 109 -18.56 -7.28 -10.42
CA GLN A 109 -19.81 -6.55 -10.19
C GLN A 109 -19.89 -5.24 -10.99
N ALA A 110 -18.77 -4.49 -11.07
CA ALA A 110 -18.69 -3.23 -11.80
C ALA A 110 -18.74 -3.40 -13.33
N ARG A 111 -18.28 -4.54 -13.86
CA ARG A 111 -18.14 -4.82 -15.30
C ARG A 111 -17.23 -3.83 -16.04
N SER A 112 -16.36 -3.17 -15.33
CA SER A 112 -15.38 -2.21 -15.82
C SER A 112 -14.29 -2.00 -14.78
N LEU A 113 -13.19 -1.33 -15.15
CA LEU A 113 -12.14 -0.96 -14.21
C LEU A 113 -12.52 0.18 -13.26
N GLN A 114 -13.72 0.77 -13.41
CA GLN A 114 -14.30 1.77 -12.51
C GLN A 114 -15.13 1.06 -11.44
N PHE A 115 -14.49 0.51 -10.41
CA PHE A 115 -15.15 -0.34 -9.41
C PHE A 115 -16.17 0.41 -8.56
N TRP A 116 -15.90 1.69 -8.26
CA TRP A 116 -16.79 2.56 -7.49
C TRP A 116 -17.01 3.89 -8.22
N HIS A 117 -18.21 4.45 -8.11
CA HIS A 117 -18.60 5.70 -8.79
C HIS A 117 -18.14 6.93 -8.00
N THR A 118 -16.86 7.26 -8.09
CA THR A 118 -16.24 8.41 -7.46
C THR A 118 -15.90 9.51 -8.49
N PRO A 119 -15.56 10.75 -8.07
CA PRO A 119 -14.95 11.73 -8.97
C PRO A 119 -13.65 11.25 -9.61
N PHE A 120 -12.84 10.47 -8.89
CA PHE A 120 -11.61 9.84 -9.38
C PHE A 120 -11.89 8.88 -10.55
N SER A 121 -12.82 7.94 -10.39
CA SER A 121 -13.19 6.98 -11.46
C SER A 121 -13.71 7.64 -12.72
N LYS A 122 -14.22 8.88 -12.60
CA LYS A 122 -14.73 9.70 -13.71
C LYS A 122 -13.68 10.66 -14.29
N GLY A 123 -12.43 10.57 -13.84
CA GLY A 123 -11.35 11.48 -14.26
C GLY A 123 -11.55 12.94 -13.89
N LYS A 124 -12.36 13.23 -12.85
CA LYS A 124 -12.69 14.60 -12.42
C LYS A 124 -11.83 15.09 -11.26
N GLU A 125 -11.22 14.17 -10.52
CA GLU A 125 -10.41 14.47 -9.35
C GLU A 125 -9.28 13.46 -9.24
N GLY A 126 -8.05 13.93 -9.00
CA GLY A 126 -6.89 13.08 -8.74
C GLY A 126 -6.75 12.80 -7.25
N ILE A 127 -6.15 11.67 -6.90
CA ILE A 127 -5.78 11.35 -5.53
C ILE A 127 -4.42 11.97 -5.25
N PRO A 128 -4.26 12.87 -4.25
CA PRO A 128 -2.95 13.39 -3.86
C PRO A 128 -2.02 12.26 -3.45
N ILE A 129 -0.77 12.26 -3.95
CA ILE A 129 0.24 11.25 -3.65
C ILE A 129 1.56 11.87 -3.22
N ASN A 130 2.32 11.15 -2.40
CA ASN A 130 3.69 11.51 -2.10
C ASN A 130 4.65 11.01 -3.19
N GLY A 131 5.70 11.79 -3.46
CA GLY A 131 6.87 11.35 -4.19
C GLY A 131 7.76 10.48 -3.31
N LEU A 132 8.03 9.23 -3.71
CA LEU A 132 8.91 8.34 -2.98
C LEU A 132 10.36 8.51 -3.45
N ILE A 133 11.28 8.68 -2.50
CA ILE A 133 12.72 8.68 -2.71
C ILE A 133 13.29 7.40 -2.09
N TRP A 134 13.69 6.47 -2.96
CA TRP A 134 14.35 5.24 -2.56
C TRP A 134 15.73 5.52 -1.97
N MET A 135 16.19 4.60 -1.10
CA MET A 135 17.53 4.63 -0.56
C MET A 135 18.59 4.71 -1.67
N GLY A 136 19.65 5.45 -1.42
CA GLY A 136 20.76 5.66 -2.33
C GLY A 136 21.86 6.44 -1.63
N ASN A 137 22.92 6.81 -2.36
CA ASN A 137 23.90 7.78 -1.84
C ASN A 137 23.30 9.20 -1.83
N PHE A 138 24.00 10.15 -1.21
CA PHE A 138 23.56 11.54 -1.05
C PHE A 138 23.17 12.19 -2.39
N ASP A 139 24.04 12.14 -3.38
CA ASP A 139 23.83 12.80 -4.68
C ASP A 139 22.65 12.21 -5.44
N GLU A 140 22.51 10.88 -5.42
CA GLU A 140 21.36 10.19 -6.03
C GLU A 140 20.03 10.58 -5.38
N MET A 141 19.99 10.60 -4.04
CA MET A 141 18.75 10.95 -3.31
C MET A 141 18.40 12.41 -3.56
N TYR A 142 19.37 13.31 -3.52
CA TYR A 142 19.16 14.73 -3.78
C TYR A 142 18.65 14.98 -5.21
N HIS A 143 19.26 14.36 -6.20
CA HIS A 143 18.81 14.48 -7.60
C HIS A 143 17.37 13.99 -7.79
N ARG A 144 17.01 12.86 -7.18
CA ARG A 144 15.63 12.33 -7.20
C ARG A 144 14.62 13.29 -6.56
N ILE A 145 15.03 14.01 -5.50
CA ILE A 145 14.18 15.03 -4.87
C ILE A 145 13.95 16.19 -5.84
N GLU A 146 15.00 16.69 -6.49
CA GLU A 146 14.86 17.75 -7.50
C GLU A 146 13.93 17.32 -8.65
N GLU A 147 14.05 16.07 -9.12
CA GLU A 147 13.17 15.53 -10.16
C GLU A 147 11.71 15.52 -9.69
N LYS A 148 11.44 15.06 -8.47
CA LYS A 148 10.08 15.05 -7.90
C LYS A 148 9.52 16.46 -7.74
N MET A 149 10.36 17.41 -7.31
CA MET A 149 9.96 18.81 -7.22
C MET A 149 9.63 19.41 -8.58
N LYS A 150 10.47 19.18 -9.59
CA LYS A 150 10.21 19.61 -10.98
C LYS A 150 8.93 18.99 -11.55
N ALA A 151 8.60 17.76 -11.14
CA ALA A 151 7.35 17.08 -11.47
C ALA A 151 6.13 17.60 -10.71
N GLY A 152 6.30 18.52 -9.75
CA GLY A 152 5.22 19.19 -9.03
C GLY A 152 4.80 18.56 -7.71
N PHE A 153 5.54 17.55 -7.20
CA PHE A 153 5.24 16.94 -5.90
C PHE A 153 5.45 17.94 -4.76
N ARG A 154 4.47 18.02 -3.86
CA ARG A 154 4.50 18.84 -2.64
C ARG A 154 4.66 18.03 -1.36
N CYS A 155 4.57 16.71 -1.44
CA CYS A 155 4.89 15.80 -0.35
C CYS A 155 5.95 14.80 -0.83
N ILE A 156 7.04 14.67 -0.09
CA ILE A 156 8.13 13.74 -0.39
C ILE A 156 8.37 12.84 0.81
N LYS A 157 8.42 11.53 0.55
CA LYS A 157 8.78 10.50 1.53
C LYS A 157 10.20 10.00 1.26
N LEU A 158 11.09 10.15 2.24
CA LEU A 158 12.47 9.67 2.17
C LEU A 158 12.64 8.41 3.03
N LYS A 159 13.24 7.38 2.47
CA LYS A 159 13.72 6.24 3.25
C LYS A 159 14.99 6.62 4.00
N ILE A 160 15.04 6.33 5.31
CA ILE A 160 16.19 6.57 6.20
C ILE A 160 16.56 5.29 6.96
N GLY A 161 17.69 5.32 7.68
CA GLY A 161 18.17 4.18 8.47
C GLY A 161 19.05 3.18 7.70
N ALA A 162 19.41 3.47 6.44
CA ALA A 162 20.27 2.61 5.63
C ALA A 162 21.71 3.12 5.51
N ILE A 163 21.93 4.41 5.68
CA ILE A 163 23.24 5.07 5.63
C ILE A 163 23.57 5.65 7.00
N ASP A 164 24.76 6.24 7.11
CA ASP A 164 25.13 6.94 8.34
C ASP A 164 24.14 8.05 8.68
N PHE A 165 23.70 8.09 9.94
CA PHE A 165 22.64 9.01 10.37
C PHE A 165 23.00 10.49 10.22
N GLU A 166 24.30 10.85 10.38
CA GLU A 166 24.76 12.22 10.16
C GLU A 166 24.58 12.63 8.69
N LYS A 167 24.82 11.72 7.75
CA LYS A 167 24.58 11.97 6.33
C LYS A 167 23.11 12.10 5.99
N GLU A 168 22.23 11.38 6.69
CA GLU A 168 20.79 11.56 6.54
C GLU A 168 20.35 12.96 7.02
N LEU A 169 20.90 13.43 8.14
CA LEU A 169 20.64 14.77 8.63
C LEU A 169 21.21 15.85 7.68
N GLU A 170 22.40 15.65 7.13
CA GLU A 170 22.98 16.55 6.11
C GLU A 170 22.06 16.65 4.88
N LEU A 171 21.49 15.53 4.42
CA LEU A 171 20.54 15.53 3.31
C LEU A 171 19.27 16.33 3.64
N LEU A 172 18.69 16.11 4.84
CA LEU A 172 17.51 16.85 5.29
C LEU A 172 17.81 18.35 5.43
N ALA A 173 18.98 18.71 6.00
CA ALA A 173 19.43 20.09 6.10
C ALA A 173 19.55 20.75 4.71
N HIS A 174 20.14 20.02 3.76
CA HIS A 174 20.30 20.52 2.40
C HIS A 174 18.95 20.73 1.71
N ILE A 175 18.00 19.81 1.88
CA ILE A 175 16.64 19.99 1.37
C ILE A 175 15.99 21.24 1.97
N ARG A 176 16.08 21.42 3.29
CA ARG A 176 15.47 22.57 3.98
C ARG A 176 16.14 23.92 3.69
N GLN A 177 17.40 23.93 3.25
CA GLN A 177 18.04 25.14 2.73
C GLN A 177 17.43 25.63 1.41
N HIS A 178 16.87 24.72 0.60
CA HIS A 178 16.32 25.03 -0.72
C HIS A 178 14.79 25.07 -0.75
N PHE A 179 14.14 24.31 0.15
CA PHE A 179 12.69 24.15 0.17
C PHE A 179 12.14 24.29 1.58
N SER A 180 11.32 25.31 1.79
CA SER A 180 10.66 25.52 3.09
C SER A 180 9.60 24.45 3.37
N PRO A 181 9.17 24.28 4.64
CA PRO A 181 8.10 23.34 4.99
C PRO A 181 6.77 23.64 4.29
N GLU A 182 6.51 24.91 3.94
CA GLU A 182 5.30 25.33 3.21
C GLU A 182 5.36 24.95 1.73
N GLN A 183 6.57 24.78 1.19
CA GLN A 183 6.78 24.33 -0.20
C GLN A 183 6.74 22.82 -0.32
N ILE A 184 7.35 22.12 0.65
CA ILE A 184 7.43 20.66 0.65
C ILE A 184 7.16 20.09 2.03
N GLU A 185 6.12 19.26 2.13
CA GLU A 185 5.95 18.33 3.24
C GLU A 185 6.98 17.20 3.14
N LEU A 186 7.79 17.01 4.18
CA LEU A 186 8.71 15.89 4.26
C LEU A 186 8.22 14.84 5.23
N ARG A 187 8.15 13.60 4.78
CA ARG A 187 7.98 12.39 5.58
C ARG A 187 9.23 11.55 5.53
N VAL A 188 9.59 10.91 6.61
CA VAL A 188 10.69 9.95 6.63
C VAL A 188 10.19 8.58 7.06
N ASP A 189 10.86 7.54 6.57
CA ASP A 189 10.49 6.15 6.84
C ASP A 189 11.75 5.39 7.24
N ALA A 190 11.79 4.97 8.49
CA ALA A 190 12.93 4.28 9.08
C ALA A 190 12.83 2.75 8.98
N ASN A 191 11.66 2.21 8.62
CA ASN A 191 11.39 0.75 8.54
C ASN A 191 11.95 -0.04 9.74
N GLY A 192 11.84 0.52 10.95
CA GLY A 192 12.30 -0.12 12.18
C GLY A 192 13.83 -0.12 12.37
N ALA A 193 14.57 0.76 11.71
CA ALA A 193 16.03 0.77 11.75
C ALA A 193 16.63 1.27 13.06
N PHE A 194 15.89 2.06 13.86
CA PHE A 194 16.43 2.59 15.11
C PHE A 194 16.30 1.57 16.25
N SER A 195 17.27 1.60 17.17
CA SER A 195 17.11 0.85 18.43
C SER A 195 16.21 1.63 19.40
N PRO A 196 15.47 0.95 20.29
CA PRO A 196 14.65 1.66 21.30
C PRO A 196 15.44 2.62 22.18
N THR A 197 16.74 2.36 22.38
CA THR A 197 17.60 3.16 23.26
C THR A 197 18.06 4.47 22.64
N ASP A 198 18.22 4.55 21.32
CA ASP A 198 18.67 5.75 20.61
C ASP A 198 17.58 6.45 19.81
N ALA A 199 16.42 5.80 19.65
CA ALA A 199 15.33 6.32 18.82
C ALA A 199 14.88 7.72 19.24
N LEU A 200 14.64 7.96 20.53
CA LEU A 200 14.16 9.25 21.01
C LEU A 200 15.16 10.39 20.75
N GLU A 201 16.47 10.13 20.89
CA GLU A 201 17.50 11.12 20.58
C GLU A 201 17.51 11.44 19.08
N LYS A 202 17.45 10.41 18.22
CA LYS A 202 17.36 10.59 16.77
C LYS A 202 16.09 11.35 16.37
N LEU A 203 14.94 11.06 16.99
CA LEU A 203 13.70 11.79 16.75
C LEU A 203 13.83 13.28 17.11
N LYS A 204 14.48 13.61 18.22
CA LYS A 204 14.75 15.00 18.59
C LYS A 204 15.61 15.73 17.56
N ARG A 205 16.63 15.09 17.05
CA ARG A 205 17.48 15.67 15.98
C ARG A 205 16.75 15.81 14.66
N LEU A 206 15.94 14.81 14.28
CA LEU A 206 15.08 14.86 13.08
C LEU A 206 14.04 15.98 13.16
N SER A 207 13.54 16.31 14.34
CA SER A 207 12.54 17.37 14.52
C SER A 207 13.02 18.76 14.12
N GLU A 208 14.34 19.01 14.10
CA GLU A 208 14.92 20.27 13.65
C GLU A 208 14.61 20.57 12.17
N TYR A 209 14.26 19.54 11.39
CA TYR A 209 13.97 19.66 9.95
C TYR A 209 12.48 19.80 9.64
N GLN A 210 11.63 20.05 10.64
CA GLN A 210 10.18 20.27 10.47
C GLN A 210 9.52 19.19 9.60
N LEU A 211 9.73 17.93 9.99
CA LEU A 211 9.14 16.77 9.33
C LEU A 211 7.65 16.65 9.71
N HIS A 212 6.82 16.22 8.76
CA HIS A 212 5.42 15.92 9.02
C HIS A 212 5.28 14.69 9.93
N SER A 213 6.01 13.62 9.62
CA SER A 213 5.95 12.37 10.37
C SER A 213 7.16 11.49 10.11
N ILE A 214 7.39 10.54 11.04
CA ILE A 214 8.27 9.40 10.83
C ILE A 214 7.44 8.11 10.82
N GLU A 215 7.71 7.26 9.83
CA GLU A 215 7.12 5.94 9.70
C GLU A 215 8.02 4.91 10.38
N GLN A 216 7.45 4.07 11.24
CA GLN A 216 8.04 2.91 11.91
C GLN A 216 9.49 3.14 12.40
N PRO A 217 9.73 3.96 13.44
CA PRO A 217 11.08 4.28 13.88
C PRO A 217 11.84 3.08 14.45
N ILE A 218 11.18 2.20 15.22
CA ILE A 218 11.75 0.97 15.77
C ILE A 218 11.06 -0.26 15.21
N ARG A 219 11.67 -1.44 15.35
CA ARG A 219 11.10 -2.71 14.85
C ARG A 219 9.74 -3.00 15.46
N ALA A 220 8.83 -3.52 14.63
CA ALA A 220 7.52 -4.00 15.06
C ALA A 220 7.60 -5.06 16.18
N GLY A 221 6.53 -5.17 16.96
CA GLY A 221 6.41 -6.09 18.08
C GLY A 221 6.97 -5.55 19.41
N GLN A 222 7.32 -4.28 19.50
CA GLN A 222 7.84 -3.60 20.69
C GLN A 222 6.86 -2.51 21.18
N TRP A 223 5.63 -2.91 21.45
CA TRP A 223 4.52 -1.97 21.71
C TRP A 223 4.77 -0.99 22.85
N GLU A 224 5.33 -1.45 23.98
CA GLU A 224 5.61 -0.59 25.13
C GLU A 224 6.70 0.43 24.81
N GLU A 225 7.72 0.04 24.04
CA GLU A 225 8.78 0.96 23.63
C GLU A 225 8.28 1.96 22.59
N MET A 226 7.45 1.50 21.63
CA MET A 226 6.82 2.37 20.65
C MET A 226 5.84 3.34 21.33
N ALA A 227 5.08 2.90 22.35
CA ALA A 227 4.18 3.75 23.14
C ALA A 227 4.96 4.88 23.84
N LYS A 228 6.09 4.56 24.47
CA LYS A 228 6.96 5.57 25.09
C LYS A 228 7.47 6.58 24.05
N LEU A 229 7.83 6.12 22.86
CA LEU A 229 8.24 7.01 21.77
C LEU A 229 7.09 7.90 21.32
N CYS A 230 5.88 7.36 21.13
CA CYS A 230 4.70 8.14 20.76
C CYS A 230 4.34 9.21 21.78
N GLU A 231 4.54 8.94 23.08
CA GLU A 231 4.31 9.90 24.15
C GLU A 231 5.35 11.03 24.18
N GLN A 232 6.62 10.73 23.86
CA GLN A 232 7.76 11.65 24.08
C GLN A 232 8.27 12.30 22.80
N THR A 233 7.83 11.83 21.64
CA THR A 233 8.31 12.32 20.33
C THR A 233 7.96 13.78 20.10
N PRO A 234 8.89 14.59 19.53
CA PRO A 234 8.60 15.99 19.20
C PRO A 234 7.76 16.17 17.92
N PHE A 235 7.54 15.10 17.12
CA PHE A 235 6.74 15.14 15.91
C PHE A 235 6.06 13.77 15.65
N PRO A 236 5.02 13.71 14.81
CA PRO A 236 4.17 12.53 14.67
C PRO A 236 4.88 11.24 14.26
N ILE A 237 4.50 10.12 14.88
CA ILE A 237 4.85 8.75 14.45
C ILE A 237 3.66 8.15 13.69
N ALA A 238 3.98 7.44 12.61
CA ALA A 238 3.06 6.61 11.82
C ALA A 238 3.48 5.14 11.91
N LEU A 239 2.54 4.24 12.16
CA LEU A 239 2.79 2.79 12.19
C LEU A 239 2.55 2.18 10.82
N ASP A 240 3.46 1.32 10.36
CA ASP A 240 3.38 0.52 9.13
C ASP A 240 3.52 -0.96 9.47
N GLU A 241 4.74 -1.44 9.64
CA GLU A 241 5.02 -2.85 9.90
C GLU A 241 4.39 -3.38 11.20
N GLU A 242 4.06 -2.50 12.13
CA GLU A 242 3.39 -2.86 13.39
C GLU A 242 2.01 -3.48 13.16
N LEU A 243 1.33 -3.11 12.06
CA LEU A 243 -0.01 -3.57 11.73
C LEU A 243 -0.04 -4.94 11.04
N ILE A 244 1.10 -5.39 10.49
CA ILE A 244 1.18 -6.62 9.70
C ILE A 244 1.01 -7.84 10.61
N GLY A 245 0.05 -8.71 10.25
CA GLY A 245 -0.27 -9.92 11.03
C GLY A 245 -1.19 -9.66 12.22
N VAL A 246 -1.60 -8.40 12.46
CA VAL A 246 -2.62 -8.05 13.45
C VAL A 246 -3.98 -8.07 12.76
N ASN A 247 -4.61 -9.23 12.74
CA ASN A 247 -5.74 -9.49 11.84
C ASN A 247 -7.10 -9.52 12.54
N ASP A 248 -7.13 -9.74 13.85
CA ASP A 248 -8.38 -9.77 14.63
C ASP A 248 -8.66 -8.42 15.33
N ARG A 249 -9.94 -8.06 15.45
CA ARG A 249 -10.37 -6.79 16.02
C ARG A 249 -9.85 -6.54 17.45
N PRO A 250 -9.94 -7.49 18.40
CA PRO A 250 -9.43 -7.26 19.75
C PRO A 250 -7.94 -6.92 19.80
N THR A 251 -7.13 -7.56 18.96
CA THR A 251 -5.68 -7.28 18.89
C THR A 251 -5.41 -5.93 18.24
N LYS A 252 -6.18 -5.52 17.22
CA LYS A 252 -6.12 -4.17 16.61
C LYS A 252 -6.43 -3.09 17.64
N GLU A 253 -7.50 -3.26 18.41
CA GLU A 253 -7.89 -2.34 19.51
C GLU A 253 -6.77 -2.24 20.56
N ALA A 254 -6.26 -3.38 21.04
CA ALA A 254 -5.19 -3.41 22.02
C ALA A 254 -3.90 -2.72 21.54
N LEU A 255 -3.53 -2.89 20.26
CA LEU A 255 -2.39 -2.21 19.64
C LEU A 255 -2.57 -0.70 19.68
N LEU A 256 -3.70 -0.21 19.16
CA LEU A 256 -3.96 1.24 19.08
C LEU A 256 -4.08 1.87 20.48
N ASP A 257 -4.70 1.19 21.44
CA ASP A 257 -4.85 1.67 22.80
C ASP A 257 -3.54 1.71 23.57
N THR A 258 -2.62 0.76 23.27
CA THR A 258 -1.29 0.70 23.88
C THR A 258 -0.36 1.74 23.30
N ILE A 259 -0.19 1.78 21.97
CA ILE A 259 0.82 2.60 21.29
C ILE A 259 0.38 4.05 21.12
N ARG A 260 -0.89 4.29 20.80
CA ARG A 260 -1.47 5.61 20.55
C ARG A 260 -0.69 6.44 19.54
N PRO A 261 -0.44 5.92 18.34
CA PRO A 261 0.28 6.64 17.30
C PRO A 261 -0.54 7.85 16.80
N LYS A 262 0.10 8.77 16.09
CA LYS A 262 -0.63 9.85 15.43
C LYS A 262 -1.25 9.40 14.11
N TYR A 263 -0.61 8.46 13.42
CA TYR A 263 -1.06 7.93 12.13
C TYR A 263 -0.83 6.42 12.04
N ILE A 264 -1.64 5.78 11.17
CA ILE A 264 -1.41 4.42 10.67
C ILE A 264 -1.33 4.42 9.15
N ILE A 265 -0.57 3.47 8.60
CA ILE A 265 -0.38 3.33 7.16
C ILE A 265 -1.03 2.03 6.72
N LEU A 266 -1.94 2.12 5.76
CA LEU A 266 -2.74 0.98 5.33
C LEU A 266 -2.30 0.47 3.97
N LYS A 267 -2.06 -0.83 3.91
CA LYS A 267 -1.74 -1.60 2.70
C LYS A 267 -2.77 -2.74 2.60
N PRO A 268 -3.86 -2.58 1.83
CA PRO A 268 -4.95 -3.56 1.84
C PRO A 268 -4.50 -5.01 1.66
N SER A 269 -3.53 -5.27 0.78
CA SER A 269 -2.98 -6.61 0.58
C SER A 269 -2.19 -7.19 1.78
N LEU A 270 -1.85 -6.36 2.79
CA LEU A 270 -1.15 -6.78 4.01
C LEU A 270 -2.02 -6.72 5.27
N HIS A 271 -3.14 -5.99 5.24
CA HIS A 271 -3.91 -5.63 6.44
C HIS A 271 -5.34 -6.18 6.41
N GLY A 272 -5.52 -7.36 5.79
CA GLY A 272 -6.81 -8.05 5.77
C GLY A 272 -7.75 -7.64 4.63
N GLY A 273 -7.19 -7.24 3.49
CA GLY A 273 -7.97 -6.78 2.35
C GLY A 273 -8.53 -5.37 2.53
N ILE A 274 -9.53 -5.04 1.73
CA ILE A 274 -10.30 -3.80 1.85
C ILE A 274 -11.06 -3.80 3.18
N GLY A 275 -11.79 -4.87 3.49
CA GLY A 275 -12.58 -4.95 4.71
C GLY A 275 -11.73 -4.85 5.99
N GLY A 276 -10.56 -5.49 6.03
CA GLY A 276 -9.62 -5.37 7.16
C GLY A 276 -9.04 -3.97 7.31
N SER A 277 -8.82 -3.27 6.18
CA SER A 277 -8.37 -1.88 6.17
C SER A 277 -9.47 -0.92 6.64
N GLU A 278 -10.72 -1.15 6.27
CA GLU A 278 -11.88 -0.38 6.75
C GLU A 278 -12.06 -0.52 8.27
N GLU A 279 -11.87 -1.72 8.80
CA GLU A 279 -11.89 -1.94 10.26
C GLU A 279 -10.77 -1.16 10.97
N TRP A 280 -9.55 -1.12 10.41
CA TRP A 280 -8.46 -0.29 10.92
C TRP A 280 -8.83 1.20 10.91
N ILE A 281 -9.49 1.69 9.84
CA ILE A 281 -9.93 3.09 9.72
C ILE A 281 -10.97 3.43 10.79
N GLU A 282 -11.97 2.55 11.00
CA GLU A 282 -12.99 2.72 12.03
C GLU A 282 -12.35 2.86 13.41
N LEU A 283 -11.49 1.90 13.79
CA LEU A 283 -10.81 1.87 15.09
C LEU A 283 -9.87 3.06 15.29
N ALA A 284 -9.19 3.49 14.24
CA ALA A 284 -8.33 4.68 14.27
C ALA A 284 -9.15 5.96 14.44
N ALA A 285 -10.27 6.08 13.74
CA ALA A 285 -11.16 7.25 13.83
C ALA A 285 -11.74 7.43 15.25
N GLU A 286 -12.16 6.34 15.90
CA GLU A 286 -12.63 6.36 17.30
C GLU A 286 -11.59 6.92 18.27
N ARG A 287 -10.29 6.83 17.91
CA ARG A 287 -9.15 7.26 18.74
C ARG A 287 -8.50 8.56 18.27
N GLY A 288 -9.06 9.20 17.24
CA GLY A 288 -8.48 10.43 16.66
C GLY A 288 -7.13 10.20 15.98
N ILE A 289 -6.87 8.98 15.51
CA ILE A 289 -5.68 8.58 14.77
C ILE A 289 -5.95 8.76 13.28
N GLY A 290 -5.07 9.50 12.60
CA GLY A 290 -5.14 9.68 11.14
C GLY A 290 -4.57 8.47 10.39
N PHE A 291 -4.81 8.43 9.07
CA PHE A 291 -4.27 7.37 8.22
C PHE A 291 -3.96 7.86 6.81
N TRP A 292 -3.16 7.11 6.10
CA TRP A 292 -3.09 7.14 4.64
C TRP A 292 -2.91 5.74 4.08
N VAL A 293 -3.30 5.59 2.81
CA VAL A 293 -3.21 4.32 2.07
C VAL A 293 -1.95 4.30 1.22
N THR A 294 -1.30 3.16 1.15
CA THR A 294 -0.16 2.92 0.25
C THR A 294 -0.29 1.55 -0.41
N SER A 295 0.40 1.34 -1.52
CA SER A 295 0.52 0.02 -2.13
C SER A 295 1.65 -0.78 -1.48
N ALA A 296 1.58 -2.11 -1.61
CA ALA A 296 2.65 -3.05 -1.28
C ALA A 296 3.35 -3.59 -2.54
N LEU A 297 3.57 -2.72 -3.52
CA LEU A 297 4.20 -3.02 -4.82
C LEU A 297 3.37 -4.00 -5.67
N GLU A 298 2.06 -3.82 -5.69
CA GLU A 298 1.16 -4.53 -6.57
C GLU A 298 1.37 -4.11 -8.03
N SER A 299 0.89 -4.95 -8.97
CA SER A 299 0.71 -4.55 -10.37
C SER A 299 -0.34 -3.47 -10.51
N ASN A 300 -0.56 -2.98 -11.73
CA ASN A 300 -1.64 -2.03 -11.98
C ASN A 300 -3.04 -2.63 -11.73
N ILE A 301 -3.20 -3.96 -11.68
CA ILE A 301 -4.46 -4.60 -11.29
C ILE A 301 -4.76 -4.30 -9.82
N GLY A 302 -3.84 -4.63 -8.91
CA GLY A 302 -4.01 -4.33 -7.49
C GLY A 302 -3.97 -2.83 -7.20
N LEU A 303 -3.07 -2.08 -7.84
CA LEU A 303 -2.99 -0.63 -7.66
C LEU A 303 -4.27 0.09 -8.06
N ASN A 304 -4.92 -0.30 -9.18
CA ASN A 304 -6.21 0.26 -9.56
C ASN A 304 -7.28 0.01 -8.49
N ALA A 305 -7.36 -1.21 -7.98
CA ALA A 305 -8.31 -1.54 -6.92
C ALA A 305 -8.09 -0.69 -5.67
N ILE A 306 -6.82 -0.56 -5.23
CA ILE A 306 -6.45 0.28 -4.08
C ILE A 306 -6.80 1.74 -4.34
N ALA A 307 -6.47 2.29 -5.52
CA ALA A 307 -6.76 3.67 -5.86
C ALA A 307 -8.26 3.96 -5.93
N GLN A 308 -9.04 3.09 -6.59
CA GLN A 308 -10.49 3.20 -6.68
C GLN A 308 -11.15 3.18 -5.29
N TRP A 309 -10.74 2.26 -4.42
CA TRP A 309 -11.21 2.20 -3.04
C TRP A 309 -10.77 3.43 -2.24
N THR A 310 -9.50 3.83 -2.33
CA THR A 310 -8.98 5.02 -1.63
C THR A 310 -9.78 6.28 -1.98
N ALA A 311 -10.21 6.42 -3.23
CA ALA A 311 -11.04 7.54 -3.66
C ALA A 311 -12.40 7.60 -2.95
N THR A 312 -12.96 6.46 -2.50
CA THR A 312 -14.21 6.43 -1.71
C THR A 312 -14.03 7.03 -0.31
N LEU A 313 -12.80 7.01 0.20
CA LEU A 313 -12.44 7.55 1.52
C LEU A 313 -12.25 9.08 1.52
N MET A 314 -12.27 9.72 0.34
CA MET A 314 -12.03 11.18 0.15
C MET A 314 -10.76 11.66 0.88
N PRO A 315 -9.59 11.10 0.57
CA PRO A 315 -8.37 11.35 1.31
C PRO A 315 -7.91 12.81 1.23
N THR A 316 -7.57 13.40 2.37
CA THR A 316 -7.05 14.77 2.44
C THR A 316 -5.52 14.82 2.54
N LEU A 317 -4.88 13.73 2.98
CA LEU A 317 -3.44 13.60 3.05
C LEU A 317 -2.89 12.97 1.76
N PRO A 318 -1.65 13.27 1.35
CA PRO A 318 -0.99 12.57 0.26
C PRO A 318 -0.83 11.07 0.55
N GLN A 319 -1.24 10.23 -0.41
CA GLN A 319 -1.26 8.78 -0.34
C GLN A 319 0.02 8.17 -0.95
N GLY A 320 0.34 6.92 -0.63
CA GLY A 320 1.51 6.21 -1.17
C GLY A 320 1.20 5.38 -2.43
N LEU A 321 0.53 5.95 -3.42
CA LEU A 321 0.01 5.23 -4.59
C LEU A 321 0.79 5.50 -5.89
N GLY A 322 2.00 6.03 -5.80
CA GLY A 322 2.84 6.33 -6.97
C GLY A 322 3.66 5.14 -7.50
N THR A 323 3.21 3.89 -7.35
CA THR A 323 4.00 2.68 -7.62
C THR A 323 3.73 1.99 -8.95
N GLY A 324 2.73 2.42 -9.72
CA GLY A 324 2.33 1.78 -11.00
C GLY A 324 3.41 1.76 -12.09
N MET A 325 4.43 2.59 -11.99
CA MET A 325 5.50 2.73 -12.99
C MET A 325 6.76 1.90 -12.68
N LEU A 326 6.74 1.07 -11.64
CA LEU A 326 7.94 0.36 -11.16
C LEU A 326 8.36 -0.84 -12.02
N PHE A 327 7.44 -1.45 -12.77
CA PHE A 327 7.69 -2.68 -13.51
C PHE A 327 7.86 -2.44 -15.01
N THR A 328 8.63 -3.34 -15.68
CA THR A 328 8.85 -3.30 -17.13
C THR A 328 7.72 -3.97 -17.91
N ASP A 329 7.01 -4.88 -17.27
CA ASP A 329 6.02 -5.81 -17.83
C ASP A 329 4.65 -5.72 -17.15
N ASN A 330 4.36 -4.56 -16.55
CA ASN A 330 3.04 -4.27 -15.97
C ASN A 330 1.97 -4.17 -17.08
N ILE A 331 0.72 -4.45 -16.73
CA ILE A 331 -0.41 -4.18 -17.61
C ILE A 331 -0.68 -2.67 -17.68
N ASP A 332 -0.95 -2.15 -18.87
CA ASP A 332 -1.31 -0.75 -19.05
C ASP A 332 -2.76 -0.51 -18.63
N TYR A 333 -2.93 0.09 -17.47
CA TYR A 333 -4.21 0.53 -16.95
C TYR A 333 -4.40 2.04 -17.18
N PRO A 334 -5.62 2.55 -17.19
CA PRO A 334 -5.90 3.97 -17.35
C PRO A 334 -5.52 4.80 -16.10
N LEU A 335 -4.36 4.50 -15.51
CA LEU A 335 -3.76 5.19 -14.39
C LEU A 335 -2.54 5.98 -14.83
N HIS A 336 -2.47 7.25 -14.47
CA HIS A 336 -1.29 8.07 -14.72
C HIS A 336 -1.05 9.05 -13.57
N ILE A 337 0.17 9.57 -13.49
CA ILE A 337 0.55 10.60 -12.52
C ILE A 337 0.68 11.92 -13.26
N GLU A 338 -0.04 12.93 -12.78
CA GLU A 338 0.09 14.30 -13.24
C GLU A 338 0.25 15.23 -12.01
N GLY A 339 1.36 15.97 -12.00
CA GLY A 339 1.74 16.74 -10.82
C GLY A 339 1.96 15.86 -9.60
N ASP A 340 1.31 16.18 -8.51
CA ASP A 340 1.34 15.44 -7.24
C ASP A 340 0.11 14.53 -7.04
N CYS A 341 -0.57 14.17 -8.13
CA CYS A 341 -1.79 13.35 -8.06
C CYS A 341 -1.71 12.11 -8.96
N LEU A 342 -2.32 11.02 -8.48
CA LEU A 342 -2.68 9.87 -9.29
C LEU A 342 -4.05 10.12 -9.92
N TRP A 343 -4.18 9.89 -11.22
CA TRP A 343 -5.39 10.08 -11.98
C TRP A 343 -5.85 8.80 -12.65
N TYR A 344 -7.16 8.67 -12.84
CA TYR A 344 -7.79 7.69 -13.71
C TYR A 344 -8.31 8.41 -14.96
N ASP A 345 -7.94 7.94 -16.16
CA ASP A 345 -8.46 8.49 -17.42
C ASP A 345 -9.57 7.58 -17.98
N PRO A 346 -10.85 7.95 -17.85
CA PRO A 346 -11.97 7.14 -18.34
C PRO A 346 -12.09 7.11 -19.88
N ASN A 347 -11.28 7.88 -20.62
CA ASN A 347 -11.27 7.89 -22.08
C ASN A 347 -10.23 6.93 -22.68
N VAL A 348 -9.30 6.42 -21.85
CA VAL A 348 -8.36 5.39 -22.26
C VAL A 348 -9.11 4.05 -22.35
N GLN A 349 -8.91 3.35 -23.47
CA GLN A 349 -9.51 2.03 -23.63
C GLN A 349 -8.97 1.08 -22.56
N GLU A 350 -9.88 0.38 -21.89
CA GLU A 350 -9.50 -0.66 -20.93
C GLU A 350 -8.67 -1.75 -21.62
N PRO A 351 -7.60 -2.24 -20.97
CA PRO A 351 -6.75 -3.28 -21.56
C PRO A 351 -7.51 -4.61 -21.69
N ASP A 352 -7.14 -5.38 -22.69
CA ASP A 352 -7.59 -6.77 -22.80
C ASP A 352 -6.80 -7.64 -21.81
N ILE A 353 -7.38 -7.83 -20.62
CA ILE A 353 -6.76 -8.57 -19.52
C ILE A 353 -6.54 -10.03 -19.90
N LEU A 354 -7.48 -10.67 -20.62
CA LEU A 354 -7.35 -12.05 -21.04
C LEU A 354 -6.14 -12.22 -21.97
N LYS A 355 -6.02 -11.35 -22.96
CA LYS A 355 -4.86 -11.35 -23.86
C LYS A 355 -3.55 -11.10 -23.12
N TRP A 356 -3.54 -10.21 -22.12
CA TRP A 356 -2.34 -9.95 -21.33
C TRP A 356 -1.95 -11.15 -20.47
N LEU A 357 -2.93 -11.86 -19.88
CA LEU A 357 -2.72 -13.13 -19.17
C LEU A 357 -2.39 -14.30 -20.11
N LYS A 358 -2.44 -14.09 -21.43
CA LYS A 358 -2.20 -15.09 -22.47
C LYS A 358 -3.21 -16.25 -22.48
N ILE A 359 -4.48 -15.91 -22.27
CA ILE A 359 -5.64 -16.82 -22.27
C ILE A 359 -6.40 -16.67 -23.59
#